data_5bf9fba5bbb27baa92109465082c5452
#
_entry.id   5bf9fba5bbb27baa92109465082c5452
#
_cell.length_a   1.000
_cell.length_b   1.000
_cell.length_c   1.000
_cell.angle_alpha   90.00
_cell.angle_beta   90.00
_cell.angle_gamma   90.00
#
_symmetry.space_group_name_H-M   'P 1'
#
loop_
_entity.id
_entity.type
_entity.pdbx_description
1 polymer ?
#
loop_
_entity_poly.entity_id
_entity_poly.type
_entity_poly.pdbx_seq_one_letter_code
_entity_poly.pdbx_strand_id
1 'polypeptide(L)'
;MIALTSPYLWYSTRATGMVTMVLFTIVVALGTFVANRIGGTIIGRFEINELHRSVSIIAVVFLAIHVVTTVADSYVPTGVISIFVPMTSEFKRVAVGLGAVALDLILAVWISSLLKVRIANTTWRFIHWFSWLGFATSIVHSFLSGTDSRKGWGLILIVVCSSVVFASALWRYLGRPTRAAGRTALSPLAPQGGAPPSLRPTSRRLGTTAAPSTPPSRPTSAPFPRSPQSPVKKRRTR
;
A
#
# COMPACT_ATOMS: atom_id res chain seq x y z
N MET A 1 34.81 -12.93 -15.66
CA MET A 1 33.44 -13.38 -15.37
C MET A 1 33.25 -14.75 -15.97
N ILE A 2 32.92 -15.77 -15.18
CA ILE A 2 32.63 -17.14 -15.69
C ILE A 2 31.26 -17.04 -16.35
N ALA A 3 31.25 -17.07 -17.70
CA ALA A 3 30.01 -17.09 -18.47
C ALA A 3 29.39 -18.49 -18.32
N LEU A 4 28.38 -18.60 -17.48
CA LEU A 4 27.62 -19.83 -17.34
C LEU A 4 26.57 -19.88 -18.47
N THR A 5 26.96 -20.41 -19.64
CA THR A 5 26.01 -20.79 -20.69
C THR A 5 25.24 -22.03 -20.25
N SER A 6 24.21 -21.85 -19.44
CA SER A 6 23.38 -22.95 -19.00
C SER A 6 21.94 -22.70 -19.44
N PRO A 7 21.28 -23.64 -20.12
CA PRO A 7 19.86 -23.52 -20.44
C PRO A 7 18.99 -23.31 -19.18
N TYR A 8 19.49 -23.73 -18.01
CA TYR A 8 18.80 -23.53 -16.73
C TYR A 8 18.66 -22.06 -16.35
N LEU A 9 19.68 -21.18 -16.62
CA LEU A 9 19.58 -19.75 -16.34
C LEU A 9 18.50 -19.09 -17.19
N TRP A 10 18.44 -19.43 -18.48
CA TRP A 10 17.41 -18.93 -19.37
C TRP A 10 15.99 -19.31 -18.91
N TYR A 11 15.77 -20.60 -18.53
CA TYR A 11 14.50 -21.04 -17.97
C TYR A 11 14.20 -20.34 -16.64
N SER A 12 15.18 -20.18 -15.76
CA SER A 12 15.03 -19.52 -14.47
C SER A 12 14.62 -18.06 -14.63
N THR A 13 15.29 -17.32 -15.53
CA THR A 13 14.94 -15.91 -15.82
C THR A 13 13.49 -15.79 -16.30
N ARG A 14 13.04 -16.69 -17.17
CA ARG A 14 11.67 -16.67 -17.66
C ARG A 14 10.65 -17.04 -16.58
N ALA A 15 10.90 -18.12 -15.86
CA ALA A 15 10.01 -18.57 -14.80
C ALA A 15 9.86 -17.51 -13.70
N THR A 16 10.97 -16.93 -13.23
CA THR A 16 10.94 -15.88 -12.20
C THR A 16 10.28 -14.61 -12.69
N GLY A 17 10.47 -14.23 -13.96
CA GLY A 17 9.78 -13.09 -14.56
C GLY A 17 8.26 -13.29 -14.61
N MET A 18 7.78 -14.47 -14.98
CA MET A 18 6.35 -14.79 -15.00
C MET A 18 5.74 -14.82 -13.61
N VAL A 19 6.42 -15.45 -12.64
CA VAL A 19 5.99 -15.44 -11.22
C VAL A 19 5.93 -14.01 -10.69
N THR A 20 6.94 -13.18 -11.00
CA THR A 20 6.99 -11.78 -10.62
C THR A 20 5.77 -11.01 -11.17
N MET A 21 5.43 -11.23 -12.45
CA MET A 21 4.27 -10.58 -13.07
C MET A 21 2.96 -10.96 -12.37
N VAL A 22 2.76 -12.24 -12.05
CA VAL A 22 1.57 -12.70 -11.30
C VAL A 22 1.52 -12.08 -9.92
N LEU A 23 2.65 -12.09 -9.19
CA LEU A 23 2.73 -11.51 -7.85
C LEU A 23 2.41 -10.00 -7.87
N PHE A 24 2.98 -9.25 -8.82
CA PHE A 24 2.65 -7.82 -8.94
C PHE A 24 1.20 -7.59 -9.35
N THR A 25 0.60 -8.45 -10.15
CA THR A 25 -0.85 -8.40 -10.44
C THR A 25 -1.66 -8.51 -9.15
N ILE A 26 -1.34 -9.48 -8.30
CA ILE A 26 -1.98 -9.66 -6.99
C ILE A 26 -1.74 -8.45 -6.09
N VAL A 27 -0.51 -7.92 -6.03
CA VAL A 27 -0.16 -6.73 -5.24
C VAL A 27 -0.98 -5.52 -5.67
N VAL A 28 -1.10 -5.25 -6.98
CA VAL A 28 -1.89 -4.12 -7.51
C VAL A 28 -3.37 -4.31 -7.20
N ALA A 29 -3.92 -5.52 -7.39
CA ALA A 29 -5.31 -5.82 -7.06
C ALA A 29 -5.58 -5.61 -5.56
N LEU A 30 -4.77 -6.18 -4.67
CA LEU A 30 -4.87 -5.97 -3.21
C LEU A 30 -4.74 -4.48 -2.85
N GLY A 31 -3.83 -3.75 -3.50
CA GLY A 31 -3.66 -2.32 -3.30
C GLY A 31 -4.93 -1.51 -3.60
N THR A 32 -5.73 -1.93 -4.59
CA THR A 32 -7.03 -1.29 -4.86
C THR A 32 -8.05 -1.55 -3.77
N PHE A 33 -8.09 -2.76 -3.20
CA PHE A 33 -8.96 -3.09 -2.07
C PHE A 33 -8.59 -2.27 -0.83
N VAL A 34 -7.29 -2.18 -0.52
CA VAL A 34 -6.79 -1.32 0.58
C VAL A 34 -7.20 0.14 0.36
N ALA A 35 -7.00 0.67 -0.85
CA ALA A 35 -7.29 2.06 -1.17
C ALA A 35 -8.79 2.40 -1.13
N ASN A 36 -9.65 1.48 -1.52
CA ASN A 36 -11.11 1.63 -1.48
C ASN A 36 -11.71 1.33 -0.10
N ARG A 37 -10.85 0.99 0.89
CA ARG A 37 -11.26 0.61 2.24
C ARG A 37 -12.25 -0.56 2.25
N ILE A 38 -12.10 -1.48 1.32
CA ILE A 38 -12.92 -2.67 1.25
C ILE A 38 -12.48 -3.60 2.39
N GLY A 39 -13.43 -4.00 3.20
CA GLY A 39 -13.26 -4.99 4.24
C GLY A 39 -14.68 -5.42 4.63
N GLY A 40 -14.93 -6.72 4.54
CA GLY A 40 -16.20 -7.31 4.87
C GLY A 40 -16.15 -8.04 6.22
N THR A 41 -17.20 -8.80 6.49
CA THR A 41 -17.31 -9.68 7.66
C THR A 41 -16.37 -10.90 7.59
N ILE A 42 -15.89 -11.25 6.37
CA ILE A 42 -15.06 -12.45 6.13
C ILE A 42 -13.57 -12.12 6.21
N ILE A 43 -13.12 -10.99 5.63
CA ILE A 43 -11.72 -10.57 5.64
C ILE A 43 -11.65 -9.13 6.14
N GLY A 44 -10.96 -8.91 7.26
CA GLY A 44 -10.78 -7.59 7.86
C GLY A 44 -9.87 -6.69 7.01
N ARG A 45 -10.03 -5.39 7.13
CA ARG A 45 -9.16 -4.41 6.44
C ARG A 45 -7.70 -4.54 6.83
N PHE A 46 -7.44 -4.94 8.06
CA PHE A 46 -6.10 -5.15 8.58
C PHE A 46 -5.44 -6.32 7.85
N GLU A 47 -6.15 -7.42 7.68
CA GLU A 47 -5.67 -8.62 7.00
C GLU A 47 -5.33 -8.35 5.52
N ILE A 48 -6.18 -7.60 4.80
CA ILE A 48 -5.91 -7.22 3.40
C ILE A 48 -4.65 -6.37 3.30
N ASN A 49 -4.45 -5.43 4.23
CA ASN A 49 -3.25 -4.58 4.23
C ASN A 49 -1.98 -5.38 4.55
N GLU A 50 -2.05 -6.32 5.50
CA GLU A 50 -0.93 -7.19 5.85
C GLU A 50 -0.60 -8.16 4.70
N LEU A 51 -1.63 -8.71 4.04
CA LEU A 51 -1.46 -9.54 2.86
C LEU A 51 -0.80 -8.77 1.71
N HIS A 52 -1.27 -7.53 1.45
CA HIS A 52 -0.63 -6.65 0.44
C HIS A 52 0.86 -6.44 0.75
N ARG A 53 1.21 -6.19 2.00
CA ARG A 53 2.59 -6.00 2.44
C ARG A 53 3.43 -7.27 2.25
N SER A 54 2.92 -8.41 2.69
CA SER A 54 3.62 -9.70 2.63
C SER A 54 3.86 -10.13 1.18
N VAL A 55 2.82 -10.07 0.33
CA VAL A 55 2.94 -10.42 -1.08
C VAL A 55 3.86 -9.44 -1.82
N SER A 56 3.87 -8.14 -1.44
CA SER A 56 4.80 -7.16 -2.02
C SER A 56 6.26 -7.50 -1.75
N ILE A 57 6.59 -7.96 -0.54
CA ILE A 57 7.96 -8.39 -0.20
C ILE A 57 8.36 -9.60 -1.05
N ILE A 58 7.49 -10.59 -1.14
CA ILE A 58 7.73 -11.79 -1.96
C ILE A 58 7.92 -11.39 -3.43
N ALA A 59 7.10 -10.49 -3.96
CA ALA A 59 7.21 -10.00 -5.33
C ALA A 59 8.55 -9.32 -5.60
N VAL A 60 9.05 -8.50 -4.66
CA VAL A 60 10.37 -7.84 -4.78
C VAL A 60 11.51 -8.86 -4.73
N VAL A 61 11.41 -9.92 -3.91
CA VAL A 61 12.40 -11.00 -3.89
C VAL A 61 12.46 -11.72 -5.23
N PHE A 62 11.29 -12.09 -5.80
CA PHE A 62 11.24 -12.72 -7.12
C PHE A 62 11.74 -11.80 -8.23
N LEU A 63 11.46 -10.49 -8.15
CA LEU A 63 12.02 -9.48 -9.05
C LEU A 63 13.55 -9.45 -8.96
N ALA A 64 14.11 -9.46 -7.75
CA ALA A 64 15.55 -9.48 -7.55
C ALA A 64 16.18 -10.75 -8.16
N ILE A 65 15.58 -11.92 -7.96
CA ILE A 65 16.02 -13.17 -8.56
C ILE A 65 15.96 -13.08 -10.10
N HIS A 66 14.86 -12.53 -10.65
CA HIS A 66 14.71 -12.33 -12.10
C HIS A 66 15.83 -11.45 -12.67
N VAL A 67 16.14 -10.34 -12.02
CA VAL A 67 17.20 -9.43 -12.46
C VAL A 67 18.57 -10.10 -12.36
N VAL A 68 18.87 -10.75 -11.25
CA VAL A 68 20.16 -11.46 -11.04
C VAL A 68 20.36 -12.57 -12.08
N THR A 69 19.33 -13.38 -12.32
CA THR A 69 19.40 -14.46 -13.32
C THR A 69 19.55 -13.91 -14.74
N THR A 70 18.91 -12.77 -15.06
CA THR A 70 19.06 -12.10 -16.36
C THR A 70 20.49 -11.61 -16.60
N VAL A 71 21.13 -11.05 -15.57
CA VAL A 71 22.53 -10.56 -15.68
C VAL A 71 23.54 -11.69 -15.70
N ALA A 72 23.24 -12.77 -14.97
CA ALA A 72 24.11 -13.94 -14.93
C ALA A 72 24.05 -14.77 -16.24
N ASP A 73 22.98 -14.59 -17.03
CA ASP A 73 22.81 -15.29 -18.30
C ASP A 73 23.70 -14.68 -19.38
N SER A 74 24.72 -15.42 -19.79
CA SER A 74 25.64 -15.01 -20.85
C SER A 74 25.04 -15.03 -22.26
N TYR A 75 23.89 -15.70 -22.45
CA TYR A 75 23.16 -15.72 -23.73
C TYR A 75 22.53 -14.35 -24.04
N VAL A 76 22.21 -13.59 -22.99
CA VAL A 76 21.67 -12.24 -23.13
C VAL A 76 22.70 -11.25 -22.63
N PRO A 77 23.52 -10.62 -23.52
CA PRO A 77 24.55 -9.67 -23.10
C PRO A 77 23.94 -8.38 -22.57
N THR A 78 23.33 -8.47 -21.39
CA THR A 78 22.87 -7.31 -20.63
C THR A 78 23.97 -6.91 -19.66
N GLY A 79 24.63 -5.77 -19.91
CA GLY A 79 25.58 -5.21 -18.96
C GLY A 79 24.88 -4.80 -17.67
N VAL A 80 25.58 -4.85 -16.54
CA VAL A 80 25.04 -4.42 -15.22
C VAL A 80 24.47 -2.99 -15.26
N ILE A 81 25.04 -2.12 -16.08
CA ILE A 81 24.57 -0.75 -16.27
C ILE A 81 23.15 -0.71 -16.85
N SER A 82 22.82 -1.65 -17.75
CA SER A 82 21.52 -1.71 -18.42
C SER A 82 20.36 -2.10 -17.47
N ILE A 83 20.66 -2.51 -16.23
CA ILE A 83 19.65 -2.79 -15.21
C ILE A 83 18.99 -1.50 -14.74
N PHE A 84 19.81 -0.43 -14.54
CA PHE A 84 19.34 0.84 -13.98
C PHE A 84 19.31 1.98 -14.99
N VAL A 85 20.07 1.85 -16.11
CA VAL A 85 20.07 2.88 -17.14
C VAL A 85 19.30 2.39 -18.36
N PRO A 86 18.09 2.92 -18.58
CA PRO A 86 17.28 2.52 -19.72
C PRO A 86 18.00 2.73 -21.06
N MET A 87 17.74 1.87 -22.04
CA MET A 87 18.22 1.97 -23.42
C MET A 87 19.74 1.80 -23.62
N THR A 88 20.47 1.30 -22.63
CA THR A 88 21.92 1.03 -22.75
C THR A 88 22.24 -0.42 -23.16
N SER A 89 21.26 -1.32 -23.16
CA SER A 89 21.44 -2.73 -23.54
C SER A 89 21.67 -2.86 -25.05
N GLU A 90 22.62 -3.70 -25.43
CA GLU A 90 22.83 -4.12 -26.82
C GLU A 90 21.76 -5.13 -27.28
N PHE A 91 21.25 -5.92 -26.34
CA PHE A 91 20.18 -6.89 -26.62
C PHE A 91 18.81 -6.23 -26.46
N LYS A 92 17.96 -6.32 -27.48
CA LYS A 92 16.58 -5.83 -27.48
C LYS A 92 16.42 -4.50 -26.71
N ARG A 93 17.18 -3.49 -27.09
CA ARG A 93 17.34 -2.19 -26.39
C ARG A 93 16.05 -1.63 -25.77
N VAL A 94 14.96 -1.59 -26.54
CA VAL A 94 13.67 -1.05 -26.06
C VAL A 94 13.04 -1.97 -25.02
N ALA A 95 13.07 -3.28 -25.27
CA ALA A 95 12.46 -4.23 -24.34
C ALA A 95 13.16 -4.24 -22.99
N VAL A 96 14.51 -4.34 -22.99
CA VAL A 96 15.31 -4.31 -21.76
C VAL A 96 15.21 -2.94 -21.09
N GLY A 97 15.22 -1.85 -21.88
CA GLY A 97 15.08 -0.48 -21.35
C GLY A 97 13.75 -0.26 -20.62
N LEU A 98 12.63 -0.82 -21.12
CA LEU A 98 11.35 -0.79 -20.41
C LEU A 98 11.36 -1.62 -19.12
N GLY A 99 12.14 -2.71 -19.10
CA GLY A 99 12.37 -3.49 -17.88
C GLY A 99 13.12 -2.69 -16.82
N ALA A 100 14.16 -1.94 -17.24
CA ALA A 100 14.89 -1.04 -16.36
C ALA A 100 13.97 0.07 -15.78
N VAL A 101 13.19 0.73 -16.63
CA VAL A 101 12.20 1.73 -16.17
C VAL A 101 11.20 1.12 -15.17
N ALA A 102 10.69 -0.09 -15.46
CA ALA A 102 9.77 -0.78 -14.53
C ALA A 102 10.45 -1.07 -13.19
N LEU A 103 11.70 -1.54 -13.21
CA LEU A 103 12.50 -1.81 -12.02
C LEU A 103 12.69 -0.55 -11.18
N ASP A 104 13.13 0.55 -11.78
CA ASP A 104 13.38 1.82 -11.10
C ASP A 104 12.11 2.36 -10.44
N LEU A 105 10.98 2.33 -11.14
CA LEU A 105 9.69 2.74 -10.60
C LEU A 105 9.24 1.88 -9.44
N ILE A 106 9.37 0.55 -9.56
CA ILE A 106 9.00 -0.40 -8.50
C ILE A 106 9.91 -0.22 -7.28
N LEU A 107 11.22 -0.04 -7.48
CA LEU A 107 12.17 0.23 -6.40
C LEU A 107 11.84 1.56 -5.70
N ALA A 108 11.52 2.62 -6.43
CA ALA A 108 11.12 3.90 -5.87
C ALA A 108 9.86 3.75 -4.99
N VAL A 109 8.83 3.01 -5.47
CA VAL A 109 7.62 2.71 -4.72
C VAL A 109 7.92 1.89 -3.48
N TRP A 110 8.76 0.87 -3.58
CA TRP A 110 9.11 -0.01 -2.47
C TRP A 110 9.91 0.72 -1.40
N ILE A 111 10.98 1.45 -1.79
CA ILE A 111 11.83 2.24 -0.88
C ILE A 111 10.99 3.33 -0.20
N SER A 112 10.13 4.05 -0.94
CA SER A 112 9.25 5.06 -0.34
C SER A 112 8.28 4.45 0.66
N SER A 113 7.85 3.20 0.45
CA SER A 113 6.96 2.48 1.37
C SER A 113 7.68 2.05 2.66
N LEU A 114 8.97 1.71 2.59
CA LEU A 114 9.81 1.48 3.77
C LEU A 114 10.03 2.78 4.56
N LEU A 115 10.17 3.89 3.85
CA LEU A 115 10.39 5.21 4.45
C LEU A 115 9.09 5.95 4.81
N LYS A 116 7.93 5.30 4.70
CA LYS A 116 6.60 5.92 4.89
C LYS A 116 6.47 6.73 6.19
N VAL A 117 7.11 6.28 7.27
CA VAL A 117 7.09 6.98 8.56
C VAL A 117 7.90 8.27 8.58
N ARG A 118 8.81 8.46 7.62
CA ARG A 118 9.73 9.61 7.55
C ARG A 118 9.34 10.62 6.48
N ILE A 119 8.43 10.28 5.56
CA ILE A 119 8.00 11.13 4.45
C ILE A 119 6.55 11.56 4.60
N ALA A 120 6.21 12.75 4.09
CA ALA A 120 4.86 13.24 4.10
C ALA A 120 3.90 12.28 3.38
N ASN A 121 2.71 12.06 3.93
CA ASN A 121 1.73 11.14 3.37
C ASN A 121 1.32 11.50 1.93
N THR A 122 1.30 12.79 1.59
CA THR A 122 1.02 13.28 0.22
C THR A 122 2.11 12.84 -0.75
N THR A 123 3.37 13.04 -0.38
CA THR A 123 4.54 12.64 -1.18
C THR A 123 4.58 11.12 -1.36
N TRP A 124 4.37 10.37 -0.27
CA TRP A 124 4.30 8.91 -0.34
C TRP A 124 3.20 8.44 -1.31
N ARG A 125 2.00 9.01 -1.23
CA ARG A 125 0.88 8.67 -2.13
C ARG A 125 1.21 9.00 -3.58
N PHE A 126 1.86 10.12 -3.85
CA PHE A 126 2.30 10.49 -5.20
C PHE A 126 3.28 9.47 -5.75
N ILE A 127 4.33 9.12 -5.01
CA ILE A 127 5.30 8.10 -5.43
C ILE A 127 4.61 6.75 -5.61
N HIS A 128 3.71 6.38 -4.71
CA HIS A 128 3.00 5.10 -4.79
C HIS A 128 2.10 4.98 -6.04
N TRP A 129 1.66 6.10 -6.61
CA TRP A 129 0.94 6.11 -7.88
C TRP A 129 1.78 5.60 -9.06
N PHE A 130 3.09 5.72 -9.00
CA PHE A 130 3.99 5.17 -10.03
C PHE A 130 3.97 3.64 -10.10
N SER A 131 3.39 2.95 -9.12
CA SER A 131 3.16 1.51 -9.21
C SER A 131 2.32 1.10 -10.43
N TRP A 132 1.37 1.95 -10.86
CA TRP A 132 0.58 1.73 -12.07
C TRP A 132 1.43 1.82 -13.33
N LEU A 133 2.28 2.83 -13.40
CA LEU A 133 3.19 3.01 -14.54
C LEU A 133 4.24 1.90 -14.58
N GLY A 134 4.80 1.53 -13.42
CA GLY A 134 5.75 0.42 -13.28
C GLY A 134 5.15 -0.91 -13.76
N PHE A 135 3.88 -1.18 -13.39
CA PHE A 135 3.18 -2.36 -13.88
C PHE A 135 2.94 -2.29 -15.40
N ALA A 136 2.47 -1.17 -15.93
CA ALA A 136 2.21 -1.00 -17.36
C ALA A 136 3.48 -1.21 -18.19
N THR A 137 4.60 -0.60 -17.78
CA THR A 137 5.90 -0.79 -18.43
C THR A 137 6.42 -2.22 -18.33
N SER A 138 6.16 -2.93 -17.21
CA SER A 138 6.52 -4.34 -17.04
C SER A 138 5.74 -5.27 -17.97
N ILE A 139 4.45 -4.99 -18.23
CA ILE A 139 3.64 -5.74 -19.21
C ILE A 139 4.22 -5.58 -20.63
N VAL A 140 4.54 -4.34 -21.03
CA VAL A 140 5.12 -4.07 -22.36
C VAL A 140 6.51 -4.72 -22.47
N HIS A 141 7.33 -4.62 -21.42
CA HIS A 141 8.61 -5.32 -21.31
C HIS A 141 8.44 -6.84 -21.53
N SER A 142 7.51 -7.47 -20.81
CA SER A 142 7.24 -8.90 -20.90
C SER A 142 6.78 -9.31 -22.30
N PHE A 143 5.93 -8.51 -22.94
CA PHE A 143 5.44 -8.75 -24.29
C PHE A 143 6.55 -8.65 -25.35
N LEU A 144 7.45 -7.68 -25.22
CA LEU A 144 8.55 -7.44 -26.16
C LEU A 144 9.74 -8.39 -25.95
N SER A 145 10.02 -8.78 -24.70
CA SER A 145 11.18 -9.61 -24.35
C SER A 145 10.92 -11.08 -24.59
N GLY A 146 9.72 -11.56 -24.29
CA GLY A 146 9.41 -12.99 -24.33
C GLY A 146 9.26 -13.52 -25.75
N THR A 147 9.86 -14.68 -26.04
CA THR A 147 9.63 -15.41 -27.29
C THR A 147 8.26 -16.07 -27.31
N ASP A 148 7.77 -16.52 -26.15
CA ASP A 148 6.46 -17.17 -25.98
C ASP A 148 5.36 -16.19 -25.60
N SER A 149 5.71 -14.92 -25.34
CA SER A 149 4.75 -13.88 -24.97
C SER A 149 3.77 -13.52 -26.06
N ARG A 150 4.06 -13.90 -27.30
CA ARG A 150 3.21 -13.65 -28.47
C ARG A 150 2.36 -14.87 -28.87
N LYS A 151 2.61 -16.03 -28.28
CA LYS A 151 1.93 -17.27 -28.62
C LYS A 151 1.73 -18.15 -27.39
N GLY A 152 0.67 -18.95 -27.39
CA GLY A 152 0.43 -19.93 -26.36
C GLY A 152 0.10 -19.35 -24.98
N TRP A 153 0.50 -20.07 -23.96
CA TRP A 153 0.15 -19.77 -22.56
C TRP A 153 0.79 -18.47 -22.00
N GLY A 154 1.95 -18.06 -22.54
CA GLY A 154 2.57 -16.79 -22.14
C GLY A 154 1.72 -15.58 -22.50
N LEU A 155 1.09 -15.59 -23.70
CA LEU A 155 0.13 -14.55 -24.08
C LEU A 155 -1.11 -14.57 -23.19
N ILE A 156 -1.63 -15.77 -22.88
CA ILE A 156 -2.79 -15.90 -21.98
C ILE A 156 -2.47 -15.28 -20.61
N LEU A 157 -1.29 -15.56 -20.06
CA LEU A 157 -0.86 -15.01 -18.78
C LEU A 157 -0.81 -13.48 -18.80
N ILE A 158 -0.21 -12.88 -19.85
CA ILE A 158 -0.15 -11.41 -20.00
C ILE A 158 -1.55 -10.82 -20.09
N VAL A 159 -2.44 -11.43 -20.89
CA VAL A 159 -3.82 -10.96 -21.06
C VAL A 159 -4.59 -11.05 -19.75
N VAL A 160 -4.50 -12.17 -19.03
CA VAL A 160 -5.16 -12.35 -17.73
C VAL A 160 -4.66 -11.32 -16.71
N CYS A 161 -3.34 -11.19 -16.55
CA CYS A 161 -2.75 -10.23 -15.62
C CYS A 161 -3.16 -8.78 -15.94
N SER A 162 -3.11 -8.41 -17.23
CA SER A 162 -3.53 -7.08 -17.69
C SER A 162 -5.01 -6.84 -17.45
N SER A 163 -5.86 -7.84 -17.70
CA SER A 163 -7.31 -7.75 -17.47
C SER A 163 -7.65 -7.58 -15.99
N VAL A 164 -6.99 -8.32 -15.11
CA VAL A 164 -7.19 -8.20 -13.65
C VAL A 164 -6.82 -6.81 -13.17
N VAL A 165 -5.67 -6.28 -13.61
CA VAL A 165 -5.23 -4.94 -13.21
C VAL A 165 -6.14 -3.87 -13.81
N PHE A 166 -6.55 -4.00 -15.07
CA PHE A 166 -7.50 -3.10 -15.70
C PHE A 166 -8.86 -3.10 -14.99
N ALA A 167 -9.41 -4.28 -14.67
CA ALA A 167 -10.64 -4.42 -13.90
C ALA A 167 -10.52 -3.78 -12.50
N SER A 168 -9.37 -3.96 -11.84
CA SER A 168 -9.07 -3.34 -10.54
C SER A 168 -9.00 -1.81 -10.64
N ALA A 169 -8.41 -1.28 -11.73
CA ALA A 169 -8.36 0.15 -12.00
C ALA A 169 -9.77 0.72 -12.26
N LEU A 170 -10.54 0.03 -13.09
CA LEU A 170 -11.92 0.42 -13.42
C LEU A 170 -12.80 0.41 -12.16
N TRP A 171 -12.70 -0.65 -11.36
CA TRP A 171 -13.39 -0.73 -10.07
C TRP A 171 -13.03 0.44 -9.15
N ARG A 172 -11.74 0.78 -9.07
CA ARG A 172 -11.27 1.92 -8.27
C ARG A 172 -11.82 3.24 -8.77
N TYR A 173 -12.00 3.40 -10.08
CA TYR A 173 -12.52 4.61 -10.69
C TYR A 173 -14.03 4.73 -10.55
N LEU A 174 -14.78 3.65 -10.83
CA LEU A 174 -16.25 3.60 -10.79
C LEU A 174 -16.79 3.46 -9.35
N GLY A 175 -16.10 2.73 -8.47
CA GLY A 175 -16.52 2.44 -7.10
C GLY A 175 -16.33 3.60 -6.12
N ARG A 176 -16.03 4.81 -6.58
CA ARG A 176 -16.06 6.02 -5.74
C ARG A 176 -17.52 6.37 -5.48
N PRO A 177 -18.07 6.15 -4.27
CA PRO A 177 -19.41 6.63 -3.97
C PRO A 177 -19.39 8.15 -4.16
N THR A 178 -20.24 8.63 -5.05
CA THR A 178 -20.51 10.06 -5.19
C THR A 178 -21.04 10.54 -3.84
N ARG A 179 -20.19 11.18 -3.05
CA ARG A 179 -20.55 11.78 -1.74
C ARG A 179 -21.68 12.83 -1.84
N ALA A 180 -22.16 13.11 -3.04
CA ALA A 180 -23.24 14.07 -3.28
C ALA A 180 -24.64 13.51 -2.94
N ALA A 181 -24.90 12.21 -3.14
CA ALA A 181 -26.24 11.64 -2.93
C ALA A 181 -26.62 11.44 -1.46
N GLY A 182 -25.64 11.38 -0.54
CA GLY A 182 -25.90 11.15 0.88
C GLY A 182 -26.16 12.40 1.72
N ARG A 183 -25.88 13.59 1.20
CA ARG A 183 -26.08 14.83 1.97
C ARG A 183 -27.48 15.44 1.82
N THR A 184 -28.20 15.09 0.77
CA THR A 184 -29.56 15.62 0.52
C THR A 184 -30.63 14.76 1.20
N ALA A 185 -30.33 13.53 1.62
CA ALA A 185 -31.32 12.63 2.23
C ALA A 185 -31.37 12.68 3.76
N LEU A 186 -30.48 13.42 4.42
CA LEU A 186 -30.48 13.60 5.87
C LEU A 186 -30.37 15.08 6.23
N SER A 187 -31.23 15.90 5.58
CA SER A 187 -31.69 17.10 6.24
C SER A 187 -32.75 16.64 7.23
N PRO A 188 -32.48 16.60 8.54
CA PRO A 188 -33.56 16.43 9.48
C PRO A 188 -34.50 17.59 9.22
N LEU A 189 -35.77 17.29 8.98
CA LEU A 189 -36.83 18.29 9.13
C LEU A 189 -36.53 19.03 10.43
N ALA A 190 -36.07 20.27 10.28
CA ALA A 190 -36.05 21.16 11.41
C ALA A 190 -37.49 21.19 11.95
N PRO A 191 -37.72 20.92 13.23
CA PRO A 191 -39.05 21.09 13.81
C PRO A 191 -39.43 22.54 13.57
N GLN A 192 -40.35 22.76 12.64
CA GLN A 192 -40.98 24.05 12.52
C GLN A 192 -41.86 24.23 13.76
N GLY A 193 -41.52 25.25 14.49
CA GLY A 193 -42.50 25.94 15.23
C GLY A 193 -42.61 25.54 16.69
N GLY A 194 -42.63 26.50 17.45
CA GLY A 194 -42.96 26.50 18.84
C GLY A 194 -41.81 27.11 19.65
N ALA A 195 -41.68 28.40 19.60
CA ALA A 195 -40.96 29.08 20.66
C ALA A 195 -41.64 28.68 22.00
N PRO A 196 -40.89 28.15 22.95
CA PRO A 196 -41.45 27.91 24.27
C PRO A 196 -41.87 29.26 24.84
N PRO A 197 -43.06 29.33 25.52
CA PRO A 197 -43.50 30.55 26.15
C PRO A 197 -42.43 31.00 27.14
N SER A 198 -41.99 32.23 26.98
CA SER A 198 -41.05 32.90 27.89
C SER A 198 -41.66 32.94 29.30
N LEU A 199 -41.22 32.06 30.15
CA LEU A 199 -41.46 32.18 31.59
C LEU A 199 -40.61 33.36 32.08
N ARG A 200 -41.26 34.52 32.12
CA ARG A 200 -40.79 35.74 32.76
C ARG A 200 -40.57 35.43 34.24
N PRO A 201 -39.38 35.56 34.82
CA PRO A 201 -39.25 35.48 36.26
C PRO A 201 -39.82 36.77 36.86
N THR A 202 -40.93 36.67 37.56
CA THR A 202 -41.42 37.70 38.45
C THR A 202 -40.40 37.89 39.57
N SER A 203 -39.72 39.04 39.52
CA SER A 203 -38.87 39.52 40.59
C SER A 203 -39.71 39.83 41.79
N ARG A 204 -39.73 38.97 42.79
CA ARG A 204 -40.23 39.32 44.14
C ARG A 204 -39.01 39.63 45.01
N ARG A 205 -38.79 40.95 45.21
CA ARG A 205 -37.93 41.47 46.27
C ARG A 205 -38.56 41.18 47.63
N LEU A 206 -37.77 40.64 48.51
CA LEU A 206 -37.80 40.84 49.99
C LEU A 206 -36.57 40.04 50.48
N GLY A 207 -35.55 40.62 50.94
CA GLY A 207 -35.40 41.33 52.21
C GLY A 207 -34.67 40.44 53.21
N THR A 208 -33.47 40.84 53.59
CA THR A 208 -32.84 40.69 54.93
C THR A 208 -32.03 39.39 55.22
N THR A 209 -30.76 39.70 55.52
CA THR A 209 -29.87 39.24 56.63
C THR A 209 -29.15 37.92 56.55
N ALA A 210 -27.86 38.09 56.49
CA ALA A 210 -26.83 37.54 57.38
C ALA A 210 -26.27 36.11 57.20
N ALA A 211 -25.03 36.16 57.10
CA ALA A 211 -23.95 35.32 57.64
C ALA A 211 -23.22 34.36 56.69
N PRO A 212 -21.89 34.34 56.73
CA PRO A 212 -21.02 33.62 55.82
C PRO A 212 -20.83 32.18 56.26
N SER A 213 -21.05 31.22 55.36
CA SER A 213 -20.72 29.83 55.61
C SER A 213 -19.49 29.44 54.78
N THR A 214 -18.50 28.98 55.46
CA THR A 214 -17.25 28.32 55.09
C THR A 214 -17.36 27.38 53.90
N PRO A 215 -16.35 27.33 53.01
CA PRO A 215 -16.31 26.34 51.93
C PRO A 215 -15.97 24.92 52.46
N PRO A 216 -16.51 23.88 51.87
CA PRO A 216 -16.21 22.50 52.28
C PRO A 216 -14.81 22.10 51.84
N SER A 217 -14.09 21.46 52.75
CA SER A 217 -12.76 20.89 52.64
C SER A 217 -12.68 19.83 51.55
N ARG A 218 -11.64 19.93 50.74
CA ARG A 218 -11.24 19.02 49.69
C ARG A 218 -10.89 17.63 50.28
N PRO A 219 -11.39 16.51 49.74
CA PRO A 219 -10.94 15.19 50.22
C PRO A 219 -9.51 14.93 49.77
N THR A 220 -8.70 14.50 50.69
CA THR A 220 -7.31 14.07 50.54
C THR A 220 -7.30 12.77 49.70
N SER A 221 -6.59 12.81 48.59
CA SER A 221 -6.35 11.63 47.75
C SER A 221 -5.44 10.64 48.47
N ALA A 222 -5.93 9.41 48.66
CA ALA A 222 -5.18 8.29 49.12
C ALA A 222 -4.13 7.86 48.08
N PRO A 223 -2.93 7.38 48.51
CA PRO A 223 -1.88 6.96 47.59
C PRO A 223 -2.18 5.60 46.99
N PHE A 224 -2.01 5.52 45.65
CA PHE A 224 -2.08 4.28 44.89
C PHE A 224 -1.05 3.24 45.35
N PRO A 225 -1.37 1.94 45.47
CA PRO A 225 -0.41 0.90 45.79
C PRO A 225 0.52 0.68 44.58
N ARG A 226 1.84 0.65 44.87
CA ARG A 226 2.90 0.33 43.90
C ARG A 226 2.82 -1.13 43.49
N SER A 227 2.81 -1.38 42.18
CA SER A 227 2.95 -2.71 41.61
C SER A 227 4.29 -3.33 41.92
N PRO A 228 4.38 -4.68 42.14
CA PRO A 228 5.61 -5.38 42.46
C PRO A 228 6.57 -5.33 41.27
N GLN A 229 7.82 -4.91 41.54
CA GLN A 229 8.93 -4.98 40.60
C GLN A 229 9.36 -6.43 40.40
N SER A 230 9.38 -6.90 39.14
CA SER A 230 9.95 -8.20 38.78
C SER A 230 11.47 -8.21 38.94
N PRO A 231 12.09 -9.31 39.39
CA PRO A 231 13.53 -9.38 39.66
C PRO A 231 14.35 -9.41 38.36
N VAL A 232 15.35 -8.53 38.32
CA VAL A 232 16.36 -8.44 37.26
C VAL A 232 17.22 -9.73 37.27
N LYS A 233 17.13 -10.49 36.17
CA LYS A 233 17.94 -11.69 35.93
C LYS A 233 19.37 -11.31 35.56
N LYS A 234 20.31 -11.41 36.50
CA LYS A 234 21.77 -11.25 36.29
C LYS A 234 22.26 -12.26 35.25
N ARG A 235 22.73 -11.76 34.11
CA ARG A 235 23.42 -12.55 33.08
C ARG A 235 24.85 -12.84 33.56
N ARG A 236 25.14 -14.11 33.85
CA ARG A 236 26.51 -14.60 34.08
C ARG A 236 27.24 -14.71 32.75
N THR A 237 28.35 -14.01 32.63
CA THR A 237 29.41 -14.20 31.63
C THR A 237 30.20 -15.48 31.93
N ARG A 238 30.31 -16.32 30.90
CA ARG A 238 31.48 -17.20 30.64
C ARG A 238 31.73 -17.18 29.14
#